data_a087cf7de60e667531181e9e7976a308
#
_entry.id   a087cf7de60e667531181e9e7976a308
#
_cell.length_a   1.000
_cell.length_b   1.000
_cell.length_c   1.000
_cell.angle_alpha   90.00
_cell.angle_beta   90.00
_cell.angle_gamma   90.00
#
_symmetry.space_group_name_H-M   'P 1'
#
loop_
_entity.id
_entity.type
_entity.pdbx_description
1 polymer ?
#
loop_
_entity_poly.entity_id
_entity_poly.type
_entity_poly.pdbx_seq_one_letter_code
_entity_poly.pdbx_strand_id
1 'polypeptide(L)'
;MKKKLVSTLLCAAMAVSLLAGCGGSADTSATTDTATEGTDAAAEETEAAEETEAAEETASAGEGKVYYLNFKPEQADDWTALAAKYTEQTGVPVDVQTAASGTYESTLKSEIAKTDAPTLFQVNGPVGLASWKDYCLDFSDTDVYKELKSDDFALKDGDEVKGIAYVVETYGIIYNADILNTYFGKDYAVVKSVDEINSFDKLKAVADSIQENKDDLGVKGAFTSAGMDSSSDWRFKTHLANLPIYYEYKEDGISSTPAIKGTYLDNYKAIWDLYITDATCDPAVLSSKTGEDATAEFALGEAVFYQN
;
A
#
# COMPACT_ATOMS: atom_id res chain seq x y z
N MET A 1 19.46 -0.02 47.52
CA MET A 1 20.54 0.87 47.04
C MET A 1 21.34 0.30 45.85
N LYS A 2 21.39 -1.00 45.63
CA LYS A 2 22.19 -1.60 44.53
C LYS A 2 21.58 -1.46 43.12
N LYS A 3 20.27 -1.20 42.98
CA LYS A 3 19.60 -1.06 41.67
C LYS A 3 19.70 0.36 41.05
N LYS A 4 19.99 1.38 41.84
CA LYS A 4 20.17 2.76 41.36
C LYS A 4 21.57 3.07 40.85
N LEU A 5 22.58 2.30 41.28
CA LEU A 5 23.96 2.45 40.82
C LEU A 5 24.21 1.86 39.42
N VAL A 6 23.47 0.81 39.04
CA VAL A 6 23.61 0.17 37.74
C VAL A 6 23.01 1.04 36.62
N SER A 7 21.94 1.75 36.95
CA SER A 7 21.28 2.65 35.97
C SER A 7 22.11 3.89 35.64
N THR A 8 22.84 4.41 36.59
CA THR A 8 23.69 5.60 36.40
C THR A 8 25.00 5.28 35.65
N LEU A 9 25.51 4.06 35.79
CA LEU A 9 26.67 3.62 35.01
C LEU A 9 26.37 3.34 33.56
N LEU A 10 25.13 2.90 33.25
CA LEU A 10 24.72 2.63 31.87
C LEU A 10 24.50 3.93 31.06
N CYS A 11 24.03 5.00 31.72
CA CYS A 11 23.87 6.32 31.08
C CYS A 11 25.21 7.02 30.82
N ALA A 12 26.25 6.77 31.64
CA ALA A 12 27.56 7.35 31.43
C ALA A 12 28.35 6.67 30.29
N ALA A 13 28.08 5.39 30.00
CA ALA A 13 28.70 4.68 28.88
C ALA A 13 28.21 5.08 27.51
N MET A 14 26.97 5.59 27.37
CA MET A 14 26.41 6.06 26.09
C MET A 14 26.82 7.49 25.73
N ALA A 15 27.29 8.28 26.66
CA ALA A 15 27.71 9.67 26.42
C ALA A 15 29.15 9.80 25.88
N VAL A 16 29.97 8.74 25.98
CA VAL A 16 31.38 8.76 25.55
C VAL A 16 31.57 8.30 24.11
N SER A 17 30.58 7.66 23.49
CA SER A 17 30.68 7.16 22.10
C SER A 17 30.28 8.18 21.02
N LEU A 18 29.88 9.41 21.35
CA LEU A 18 29.47 10.44 20.42
C LEU A 18 30.52 11.55 20.15
N LEU A 19 31.75 11.42 20.69
CA LEU A 19 32.79 12.48 20.61
C LEU A 19 34.04 12.06 19.83
N ALA A 20 34.03 10.95 19.11
CA ALA A 20 35.16 10.51 18.31
C ALA A 20 34.82 10.34 16.84
N GLY A 21 34.67 11.46 16.13
CA GLY A 21 34.38 11.41 14.70
C GLY A 21 34.31 12.77 14.03
N CYS A 22 35.34 13.63 14.24
CA CYS A 22 35.55 14.77 13.36
C CYS A 22 37.02 15.15 13.41
N GLY A 23 37.75 14.96 12.32
CA GLY A 23 39.11 15.41 12.18
C GLY A 23 39.72 15.15 10.81
N GLY A 24 39.84 16.21 10.05
CA GLY A 24 40.94 16.60 9.19
C GLY A 24 40.84 16.17 7.71
N SER A 25 41.18 16.92 6.72
CA SER A 25 41.80 18.22 6.45
C SER A 25 41.68 18.51 4.98
N ALA A 26 41.40 19.75 4.61
CA ALA A 26 42.14 20.69 3.78
C ALA A 26 42.57 20.19 2.37
N ASP A 27 42.39 20.95 1.30
CA ASP A 27 43.01 22.22 1.00
C ASP A 27 42.47 22.86 -0.32
N THR A 28 42.34 24.19 -0.31
CA THR A 28 42.64 25.22 -1.33
C THR A 28 41.99 25.13 -2.73
N SER A 29 41.45 26.16 -3.34
CA SER A 29 41.79 27.60 -3.50
C SER A 29 40.63 28.31 -4.19
N ALA A 30 40.23 29.47 -3.73
CA ALA A 30 40.39 30.82 -4.26
C ALA A 30 39.87 31.02 -5.70
N THR A 31 39.10 32.00 -6.08
CA THR A 31 39.17 33.45 -5.86
C THR A 31 37.94 34.14 -6.45
N THR A 32 37.48 35.14 -5.72
CA THR A 32 37.18 36.56 -6.10
C THR A 32 35.95 36.88 -6.94
N ASP A 33 35.10 37.64 -6.28
CA ASP A 33 34.69 39.04 -6.42
C ASP A 33 33.72 39.33 -7.57
N THR A 34 32.70 40.13 -7.43
CA THR A 34 32.54 41.49 -6.91
C THR A 34 31.05 41.85 -6.92
N ALA A 35 30.65 42.61 -5.95
CA ALA A 35 29.40 43.33 -5.77
C ALA A 35 28.98 44.26 -6.92
N THR A 36 27.73 44.64 -6.99
CA THR A 36 27.26 46.03 -6.79
C THR A 36 25.77 46.15 -7.13
N GLU A 37 24.98 46.57 -6.18
CA GLU A 37 24.06 47.71 -6.07
C GLU A 37 23.34 48.12 -7.39
N GLY A 38 22.01 48.27 -7.33
CA GLY A 38 21.34 49.35 -6.76
C GLY A 38 20.08 49.80 -7.54
N THR A 39 19.09 50.19 -6.78
CA THR A 39 18.09 51.26 -6.98
C THR A 39 17.04 51.13 -8.08
N ASP A 40 15.79 51.04 -7.68
CA ASP A 40 14.81 52.03 -7.25
C ASP A 40 13.87 52.54 -8.38
N ALA A 41 12.63 52.64 -8.00
CA ALA A 41 11.59 53.63 -8.30
C ALA A 41 10.52 53.34 -9.38
N ALA A 42 9.35 53.28 -8.84
CA ALA A 42 8.14 54.12 -9.08
C ALA A 42 7.23 53.83 -10.29
N ALA A 43 6.05 53.37 -9.95
CA ALA A 43 4.71 54.01 -10.06
C ALA A 43 4.25 54.50 -11.46
N GLU A 44 3.07 54.07 -11.82
CA GLU A 44 1.84 54.85 -12.08
C GLU A 44 0.75 53.98 -12.68
N GLU A 45 -0.36 53.87 -11.98
CA GLU A 45 -1.76 54.11 -12.25
C GLU A 45 -2.18 54.21 -13.73
N THR A 46 -3.29 53.57 -14.19
CA THR A 46 -4.70 53.92 -13.97
C THR A 46 -5.62 53.07 -14.84
N GLU A 47 -6.80 52.76 -14.30
CA GLU A 47 -8.16 52.68 -14.88
C GLU A 47 -8.44 51.58 -15.93
N ALA A 48 -9.57 50.90 -16.00
CA ALA A 48 -10.89 51.03 -15.34
C ALA A 48 -11.68 49.72 -15.51
N ALA A 49 -12.52 49.53 -14.54
CA ALA A 49 -13.70 48.72 -14.38
C ALA A 49 -14.43 48.23 -15.66
N GLU A 50 -14.82 46.95 -15.63
CA GLU A 50 -16.16 46.50 -16.00
C GLU A 50 -16.60 45.42 -14.98
N GLU A 51 -17.56 45.78 -14.16
CA GLU A 51 -18.30 44.91 -13.26
C GLU A 51 -19.06 43.88 -14.09
N THR A 52 -18.75 42.60 -13.82
CA THR A 52 -19.71 41.52 -14.06
C THR A 52 -19.97 40.92 -12.67
N GLU A 53 -21.10 41.28 -12.08
CA GLU A 53 -21.67 40.59 -10.92
C GLU A 53 -21.89 39.14 -11.29
N ALA A 54 -20.96 38.26 -10.92
CA ALA A 54 -21.22 36.88 -10.67
C ALA A 54 -21.58 36.77 -9.19
N ALA A 55 -22.82 36.39 -8.92
CA ALA A 55 -23.30 36.09 -7.60
C ALA A 55 -22.32 35.14 -6.89
N GLU A 56 -21.55 35.63 -5.96
CA GLU A 56 -20.93 34.84 -4.92
C GLU A 56 -22.07 34.25 -4.07
N GLU A 57 -22.44 33.00 -4.38
CA GLU A 57 -22.98 32.16 -3.33
C GLU A 57 -21.85 32.06 -2.28
N THR A 58 -21.94 32.87 -1.25
CA THR A 58 -21.16 32.70 -0.04
C THR A 58 -21.55 31.39 0.57
N ALA A 59 -20.80 30.32 0.24
CA ALA A 59 -20.85 29.07 0.96
C ALA A 59 -20.64 29.42 2.44
N SER A 60 -21.66 29.19 3.25
CA SER A 60 -21.56 29.29 4.70
C SER A 60 -20.40 28.41 5.12
N ALA A 61 -19.36 29.01 5.71
CA ALA A 61 -18.24 28.23 6.26
C ALA A 61 -18.83 27.21 7.23
N GLY A 62 -18.63 25.92 6.92
CA GLY A 62 -19.08 24.81 7.76
C GLY A 62 -18.40 24.90 9.13
N GLU A 63 -19.14 24.66 10.19
CA GLU A 63 -18.55 24.53 11.52
C GLU A 63 -17.81 23.19 11.64
N GLY A 64 -16.56 23.22 12.13
CA GLY A 64 -15.76 22.04 12.39
C GLY A 64 -14.58 21.87 11.43
N LYS A 65 -13.92 20.74 11.55
CA LYS A 65 -12.79 20.33 10.69
C LYS A 65 -12.83 18.82 10.46
N VAL A 66 -12.20 18.38 9.39
CA VAL A 66 -11.97 16.96 9.12
C VAL A 66 -10.49 16.67 9.30
N TYR A 67 -10.17 15.65 10.08
CA TYR A 67 -8.86 15.02 10.10
C TYR A 67 -8.99 13.62 9.50
N TYR A 68 -8.41 13.41 8.31
CA TYR A 68 -8.39 12.13 7.64
C TYR A 68 -7.02 11.46 7.81
N LEU A 69 -7.01 10.29 8.47
CA LEU A 69 -5.82 9.44 8.52
C LEU A 69 -5.86 8.47 7.34
N ASN A 70 -5.04 8.75 6.32
CA ASN A 70 -4.98 7.98 5.09
C ASN A 70 -4.10 6.72 5.24
N PHE A 71 -4.63 5.59 4.76
CA PHE A 71 -3.98 4.28 4.76
C PHE A 71 -3.08 4.07 3.53
N LYS A 72 -3.32 4.80 2.43
CA LYS A 72 -2.71 4.57 1.12
C LYS A 72 -1.65 5.64 0.80
N PRO A 73 -0.35 5.40 1.10
CA PRO A 73 0.69 6.38 0.82
C PRO A 73 0.83 6.69 -0.67
N GLU A 74 0.53 5.76 -1.57
CA GLU A 74 0.53 5.95 -3.02
C GLU A 74 -0.51 6.97 -3.50
N GLN A 75 -1.52 7.30 -2.69
CA GLN A 75 -2.59 8.25 -2.98
C GLN A 75 -2.48 9.55 -2.15
N ALA A 76 -1.36 9.78 -1.47
CA ALA A 76 -1.21 10.90 -0.53
C ALA A 76 -1.43 12.27 -1.20
N ASP A 77 -0.87 12.47 -2.38
CA ASP A 77 -0.97 13.73 -3.12
C ASP A 77 -2.39 13.97 -3.63
N ASP A 78 -3.07 12.92 -4.11
CA ASP A 78 -4.45 13.00 -4.58
C ASP A 78 -5.42 13.35 -3.45
N TRP A 79 -5.24 12.74 -2.28
CA TRP A 79 -6.04 13.07 -1.09
C TRP A 79 -5.80 14.50 -0.61
N THR A 80 -4.55 14.97 -0.65
CA THR A 80 -4.20 16.35 -0.31
C THR A 80 -4.86 17.34 -1.27
N ALA A 81 -4.82 17.05 -2.57
CA ALA A 81 -5.45 17.88 -3.59
C ALA A 81 -6.99 17.90 -3.44
N LEU A 82 -7.60 16.74 -3.17
CA LEU A 82 -9.05 16.65 -2.93
C LEU A 82 -9.46 17.42 -1.68
N ALA A 83 -8.70 17.31 -0.59
CA ALA A 83 -8.92 18.03 0.66
C ALA A 83 -8.89 19.57 0.46
N ALA A 84 -7.91 20.06 -0.29
CA ALA A 84 -7.81 21.47 -0.62
C ALA A 84 -9.03 21.97 -1.41
N LYS A 85 -9.45 21.22 -2.43
CA LYS A 85 -10.63 21.52 -3.23
C LYS A 85 -11.92 21.51 -2.41
N TYR A 86 -12.07 20.54 -1.51
CA TYR A 86 -13.24 20.49 -0.62
C TYR A 86 -13.27 21.69 0.33
N THR A 87 -12.12 22.03 0.94
CA THR A 87 -12.00 23.21 1.80
C THR A 87 -12.33 24.50 1.05
N GLU A 88 -11.88 24.65 -0.20
CA GLU A 88 -12.19 25.80 -1.05
C GLU A 88 -13.70 25.91 -1.31
N GLN A 89 -14.38 24.81 -1.58
CA GLN A 89 -15.80 24.77 -1.90
C GLN A 89 -16.72 24.96 -0.69
N THR A 90 -16.31 24.46 0.47
CA THR A 90 -17.20 24.39 1.65
C THR A 90 -16.79 25.27 2.81
N GLY A 91 -15.55 25.76 2.80
CA GLY A 91 -14.97 26.47 3.96
C GLY A 91 -14.59 25.53 5.12
N VAL A 92 -14.82 24.22 5.03
CA VAL A 92 -14.46 23.25 6.07
C VAL A 92 -13.00 22.83 5.90
N PRO A 93 -12.12 23.07 6.87
CA PRO A 93 -10.74 22.64 6.82
C PRO A 93 -10.64 21.12 6.81
N VAL A 94 -9.81 20.55 5.92
CA VAL A 94 -9.49 19.12 5.86
C VAL A 94 -7.99 18.95 5.99
N ASP A 95 -7.56 18.25 7.05
CA ASP A 95 -6.19 17.83 7.29
C ASP A 95 -6.06 16.35 6.89
N VAL A 96 -5.16 16.06 5.95
CA VAL A 96 -4.87 14.69 5.54
C VAL A 96 -3.48 14.31 6.04
N GLN A 97 -3.43 13.31 6.90
CA GLN A 97 -2.17 12.70 7.33
C GLN A 97 -2.08 11.29 6.79
N THR A 98 -0.98 10.97 6.14
CA THR A 98 -0.76 9.66 5.54
C THR A 98 0.17 8.83 6.41
N ALA A 99 -0.28 7.66 6.84
CA ALA A 99 0.56 6.70 7.54
C ALA A 99 1.62 6.12 6.61
N ALA A 100 2.82 5.91 7.12
CA ALA A 100 3.86 5.22 6.37
C ALA A 100 3.44 3.77 6.06
N SER A 101 3.95 3.23 4.95
CA SER A 101 3.67 1.85 4.53
C SER A 101 3.89 0.85 5.68
N GLY A 102 2.92 -0.03 5.89
CA GLY A 102 2.98 -1.06 6.94
C GLY A 102 2.78 -0.58 8.38
N THR A 103 2.56 0.74 8.62
CA THR A 103 2.44 1.28 9.99
C THR A 103 1.05 1.77 10.36
N TYR A 104 0.06 1.64 9.47
CA TYR A 104 -1.25 2.27 9.64
C TYR A 104 -1.92 1.92 10.98
N GLU A 105 -2.03 0.66 11.34
CA GLU A 105 -2.70 0.23 12.58
C GLU A 105 -2.04 0.79 13.84
N SER A 106 -0.71 0.84 13.88
CA SER A 106 0.04 1.43 14.99
C SER A 106 -0.12 2.95 15.04
N THR A 107 -0.16 3.59 13.88
CA THR A 107 -0.41 5.03 13.75
C THR A 107 -1.84 5.37 14.19
N LEU A 108 -2.86 4.67 13.70
CA LEU A 108 -4.26 4.87 14.08
C LEU A 108 -4.43 4.71 15.60
N LYS A 109 -3.83 3.67 16.20
CA LYS A 109 -3.88 3.47 17.65
C LYS A 109 -3.29 4.63 18.43
N SER A 110 -2.24 5.23 17.93
CA SER A 110 -1.60 6.41 18.54
C SER A 110 -2.43 7.68 18.34
N GLU A 111 -2.96 7.88 17.12
CA GLU A 111 -3.71 9.09 16.76
C GLU A 111 -5.08 9.14 17.42
N ILE A 112 -5.81 8.04 17.48
CA ILE A 112 -7.17 7.99 18.03
C ILE A 112 -7.22 8.25 19.54
N ALA A 113 -6.09 8.08 20.22
CA ALA A 113 -5.94 8.38 21.65
C ALA A 113 -5.70 9.87 21.96
N LYS A 114 -5.48 10.71 20.94
CA LYS A 114 -5.21 12.13 21.10
C LYS A 114 -6.49 12.94 21.29
N THR A 115 -6.37 14.13 21.84
CA THR A 115 -7.48 15.09 21.92
C THR A 115 -7.94 15.51 20.51
N ASP A 116 -7.02 15.59 19.57
CA ASP A 116 -7.26 15.90 18.16
C ASP A 116 -7.14 14.60 17.36
N ALA A 117 -8.08 13.69 17.57
CA ALA A 117 -8.13 12.38 16.94
C ALA A 117 -8.65 12.47 15.49
N PRO A 118 -8.31 11.48 14.62
CA PRO A 118 -8.91 11.39 13.30
C PRO A 118 -10.44 11.32 13.38
N THR A 119 -11.11 12.16 12.59
CA THR A 119 -12.56 12.14 12.41
C THR A 119 -12.97 11.26 11.24
N LEU A 120 -12.02 10.94 10.37
CA LEU A 120 -12.17 10.00 9.26
C LEU A 120 -10.95 9.08 9.20
N PHE A 121 -11.17 7.79 9.24
CA PHE A 121 -10.12 6.78 9.22
C PHE A 121 -10.60 5.49 8.55
N GLN A 122 -9.67 4.67 8.11
CA GLN A 122 -9.95 3.41 7.42
C GLN A 122 -9.94 2.23 8.38
N VAL A 123 -10.90 1.34 8.19
CA VAL A 123 -11.04 0.08 8.93
C VAL A 123 -10.75 -1.07 7.98
N ASN A 124 -9.77 -1.90 8.31
CA ASN A 124 -9.30 -2.97 7.45
C ASN A 124 -10.17 -4.23 7.62
N GLY A 125 -11.35 -4.20 7.01
CA GLY A 125 -12.29 -5.33 6.97
C GLY A 125 -12.84 -5.77 8.33
N PRO A 126 -13.39 -6.97 8.42
CA PRO A 126 -14.02 -7.48 9.67
C PRO A 126 -13.04 -7.58 10.85
N VAL A 127 -11.77 -7.90 10.58
CA VAL A 127 -10.73 -7.98 11.64
C VAL A 127 -10.42 -6.59 12.20
N GLY A 128 -10.29 -5.58 11.33
CA GLY A 128 -10.14 -4.20 11.75
C GLY A 128 -11.37 -3.70 12.51
N LEU A 129 -12.57 -4.05 12.05
CA LEU A 129 -13.80 -3.67 12.72
C LEU A 129 -13.86 -4.19 14.17
N ALA A 130 -13.44 -5.41 14.41
CA ALA A 130 -13.39 -5.97 15.77
C ALA A 130 -12.54 -5.11 16.73
N SER A 131 -11.56 -4.41 16.22
CA SER A 131 -10.67 -3.51 16.99
C SER A 131 -11.21 -2.09 17.13
N TRP A 132 -11.95 -1.60 16.12
CA TRP A 132 -12.25 -0.17 15.96
C TRP A 132 -13.74 0.18 16.04
N LYS A 133 -14.65 -0.78 16.13
CA LYS A 133 -16.11 -0.56 16.08
C LYS A 133 -16.64 0.44 17.10
N ASP A 134 -16.03 0.52 18.29
CA ASP A 134 -16.45 1.44 19.35
C ASP A 134 -16.10 2.91 19.04
N TYR A 135 -15.25 3.14 18.05
CA TYR A 135 -14.85 4.47 17.54
C TYR A 135 -15.60 4.83 16.25
N CYS A 136 -16.35 3.90 15.67
CA CYS A 136 -17.05 4.10 14.41
C CYS A 136 -18.48 4.61 14.65
N LEU A 137 -18.85 5.64 13.86
CA LEU A 137 -20.24 6.08 13.76
C LEU A 137 -21.12 4.97 13.16
N ASP A 138 -22.38 4.92 13.55
CA ASP A 138 -23.38 4.15 12.80
C ASP A 138 -23.82 4.94 11.56
N PHE A 139 -23.56 4.39 10.38
CA PHE A 139 -23.89 4.97 9.09
C PHE A 139 -25.29 4.61 8.60
N SER A 140 -26.06 3.77 9.31
CA SER A 140 -27.32 3.16 8.83
C SER A 140 -28.33 4.20 8.32
N ASP A 141 -28.40 5.37 8.95
CA ASP A 141 -29.34 6.44 8.58
C ASP A 141 -28.71 7.55 7.72
N THR A 142 -27.43 7.42 7.32
CA THR A 142 -26.72 8.47 6.57
C THR A 142 -27.04 8.44 5.09
N ASP A 143 -26.93 9.59 4.44
CA ASP A 143 -27.14 9.69 2.99
C ASP A 143 -26.04 8.95 2.22
N VAL A 144 -24.79 8.95 2.72
CA VAL A 144 -23.68 8.25 2.08
C VAL A 144 -23.91 6.72 2.05
N TYR A 145 -24.54 6.15 3.08
CA TYR A 145 -24.89 4.73 3.08
C TYR A 145 -25.95 4.40 2.04
N LYS A 146 -26.92 5.30 1.82
CA LYS A 146 -27.99 5.13 0.81
C LYS A 146 -27.46 5.12 -0.63
N GLU A 147 -26.27 5.69 -0.85
CA GLU A 147 -25.62 5.70 -2.18
C GLU A 147 -24.87 4.39 -2.48
N LEU A 148 -24.71 3.48 -1.53
CA LEU A 148 -24.10 2.18 -1.79
C LEU A 148 -24.93 1.36 -2.78
N LYS A 149 -24.27 0.76 -3.75
CA LYS A 149 -24.90 -0.09 -4.77
C LYS A 149 -25.27 -1.48 -4.27
N SER A 150 -24.65 -1.93 -3.17
CA SER A 150 -24.88 -3.22 -2.54
C SER A 150 -24.47 -3.14 -1.07
N ASP A 151 -25.20 -3.86 -0.23
CA ASP A 151 -24.85 -4.10 1.17
C ASP A 151 -23.52 -4.84 1.36
N ASP A 152 -23.01 -5.50 0.31
CA ASP A 152 -21.68 -6.14 0.32
C ASP A 152 -20.55 -5.14 0.55
N PHE A 153 -20.81 -3.86 0.29
CA PHE A 153 -19.87 -2.76 0.53
C PHE A 153 -20.00 -2.12 1.93
N ALA A 154 -20.90 -2.64 2.76
CA ALA A 154 -21.08 -2.20 4.13
C ALA A 154 -20.35 -3.11 5.12
N LEU A 155 -19.65 -2.51 6.07
CA LEU A 155 -19.01 -3.22 7.18
C LEU A 155 -19.93 -3.12 8.39
N LYS A 156 -20.52 -4.24 8.81
CA LYS A 156 -21.60 -4.29 9.81
C LYS A 156 -21.15 -4.92 11.14
N ASP A 157 -21.67 -4.38 12.24
CA ASP A 157 -21.66 -5.01 13.58
C ASP A 157 -23.12 -5.17 14.07
N GLY A 158 -23.65 -6.36 13.94
CA GLY A 158 -25.09 -6.61 14.10
C GLY A 158 -25.91 -5.87 13.04
N ASP A 159 -26.85 -5.03 13.50
CA ASP A 159 -27.71 -4.22 12.64
C ASP A 159 -27.10 -2.86 12.27
N GLU A 160 -25.99 -2.47 12.90
CA GLU A 160 -25.33 -1.18 12.68
C GLU A 160 -24.32 -1.25 11.53
N VAL A 161 -24.25 -0.21 10.72
CA VAL A 161 -23.25 -0.02 9.65
C VAL A 161 -22.10 0.82 10.20
N LYS A 162 -20.97 0.20 10.47
CA LYS A 162 -19.80 0.81 11.10
C LYS A 162 -18.76 1.33 10.11
N GLY A 163 -18.93 1.01 8.84
CA GLY A 163 -18.07 1.49 7.77
C GLY A 163 -18.65 1.19 6.40
N ILE A 164 -18.19 1.93 5.42
CA ILE A 164 -18.54 1.75 4.01
C ILE A 164 -17.28 1.65 3.17
N ALA A 165 -17.31 0.83 2.12
CA ALA A 165 -16.20 0.77 1.16
C ALA A 165 -16.14 2.07 0.36
N TYR A 166 -14.96 2.68 0.30
CA TYR A 166 -14.72 3.85 -0.54
C TYR A 166 -14.06 3.47 -1.88
N VAL A 167 -13.50 2.27 -1.98
CA VAL A 167 -12.85 1.74 -3.18
C VAL A 167 -13.00 0.23 -3.23
N VAL A 168 -13.08 -0.31 -4.46
CA VAL A 168 -12.96 -1.75 -4.73
C VAL A 168 -11.63 -1.97 -5.44
N GLU A 169 -10.76 -2.74 -4.81
CA GLU A 169 -9.48 -3.15 -5.37
C GLU A 169 -9.58 -4.58 -5.90
N THR A 170 -8.82 -4.86 -6.95
CA THR A 170 -8.68 -6.20 -7.52
C THR A 170 -7.22 -6.60 -7.50
N TYR A 171 -6.97 -7.89 -7.48
CA TYR A 171 -5.64 -8.46 -7.62
C TYR A 171 -5.67 -9.59 -8.64
N GLY A 172 -4.50 -9.93 -9.16
CA GLY A 172 -4.41 -10.96 -10.18
C GLY A 172 -2.96 -11.29 -10.51
N ILE A 173 -2.78 -11.89 -11.69
CA ILE A 173 -1.45 -12.16 -12.24
C ILE A 173 -1.22 -11.19 -13.40
N ILE A 174 -0.28 -10.29 -13.20
CA ILE A 174 0.20 -9.37 -14.22
C ILE A 174 1.27 -10.12 -15.03
N TYR A 175 1.31 -9.94 -16.33
CA TYR A 175 2.31 -10.59 -17.18
C TYR A 175 3.02 -9.59 -18.10
N ASN A 176 4.30 -9.86 -18.38
CA ASN A 176 5.05 -9.12 -19.37
C ASN A 176 4.74 -9.68 -20.77
N ALA A 177 3.96 -8.90 -21.53
CA ALA A 177 3.48 -9.34 -22.84
C ALA A 177 4.61 -9.58 -23.85
N ASP A 178 5.68 -8.80 -23.81
CA ASP A 178 6.78 -8.95 -24.78
C ASP A 178 7.58 -10.22 -24.54
N ILE A 179 7.87 -10.53 -23.28
CA ILE A 179 8.58 -11.75 -22.90
C ILE A 179 7.69 -12.97 -23.18
N LEU A 180 6.41 -12.89 -22.83
CA LEU A 180 5.46 -13.99 -23.06
C LEU A 180 5.24 -14.25 -24.55
N ASN A 181 5.16 -13.22 -25.39
CA ASN A 181 5.10 -13.36 -26.85
C ASN A 181 6.39 -13.98 -27.42
N THR A 182 7.55 -13.66 -26.85
CA THR A 182 8.82 -14.30 -27.20
C THR A 182 8.79 -15.79 -26.85
N TYR A 183 8.28 -16.14 -25.67
CA TYR A 183 8.08 -17.51 -25.23
C TYR A 183 7.17 -18.30 -26.20
N PHE A 184 6.04 -17.73 -26.62
CA PHE A 184 5.12 -18.39 -27.57
C PHE A 184 5.77 -18.78 -28.90
N GLY A 185 6.82 -18.08 -29.30
CA GLY A 185 7.61 -18.38 -30.49
C GLY A 185 8.62 -19.53 -30.31
N LYS A 186 8.84 -20.02 -29.10
CA LYS A 186 9.84 -21.06 -28.83
C LYS A 186 9.30 -22.46 -29.07
N ASP A 187 10.21 -23.39 -29.38
CA ASP A 187 9.84 -24.80 -29.62
C ASP A 187 9.38 -25.54 -28.35
N TYR A 188 9.86 -25.08 -27.19
CA TYR A 188 9.49 -25.62 -25.89
C TYR A 188 8.22 -24.95 -25.28
N ALA A 189 7.61 -23.99 -25.97
CA ALA A 189 6.41 -23.37 -25.50
C ALA A 189 5.22 -24.33 -25.50
N VAL A 190 4.60 -24.50 -24.32
CA VAL A 190 3.48 -25.44 -24.11
C VAL A 190 2.12 -24.88 -24.55
N VAL A 191 2.05 -23.58 -24.80
CA VAL A 191 0.92 -22.87 -25.40
C VAL A 191 1.43 -21.83 -26.39
N LYS A 192 0.57 -21.31 -27.27
CA LYS A 192 0.95 -20.36 -28.32
C LYS A 192 0.30 -18.99 -28.20
N SER A 193 -0.56 -18.80 -27.21
CA SER A 193 -1.18 -17.51 -26.88
C SER A 193 -1.54 -17.43 -25.40
N VAL A 194 -1.74 -16.20 -24.90
CA VAL A 194 -2.19 -15.98 -23.53
C VAL A 194 -3.57 -16.56 -23.26
N ASP A 195 -4.46 -16.57 -24.26
CA ASP A 195 -5.82 -17.10 -24.14
C ASP A 195 -5.86 -18.60 -23.86
N GLU A 196 -4.79 -19.31 -24.20
CA GLU A 196 -4.64 -20.74 -23.89
C GLU A 196 -4.25 -20.99 -22.44
N ILE A 197 -3.80 -19.96 -21.68
CA ILE A 197 -3.52 -20.04 -20.24
C ILE A 197 -4.84 -19.84 -19.48
N ASN A 198 -5.75 -20.77 -19.61
CA ASN A 198 -7.13 -20.68 -19.12
C ASN A 198 -7.45 -21.60 -17.94
N SER A 199 -6.45 -22.22 -17.34
CA SER A 199 -6.57 -23.07 -16.16
C SER A 199 -5.28 -23.03 -15.34
N PHE A 200 -5.37 -23.44 -14.07
CA PHE A 200 -4.20 -23.56 -13.21
C PHE A 200 -3.14 -24.52 -13.80
N ASP A 201 -3.57 -25.65 -14.34
CA ASP A 201 -2.65 -26.63 -14.95
C ASP A 201 -1.88 -26.03 -16.13
N LYS A 202 -2.55 -25.21 -16.95
CA LYS A 202 -1.90 -24.51 -18.06
C LYS A 202 -0.93 -23.43 -17.57
N LEU A 203 -1.33 -22.65 -16.57
CA LEU A 203 -0.44 -21.67 -15.97
C LEU A 203 0.81 -22.33 -15.37
N LYS A 204 0.61 -23.41 -14.62
CA LYS A 204 1.73 -24.18 -14.02
C LYS A 204 2.66 -24.74 -15.10
N ALA A 205 2.11 -25.36 -16.13
CA ALA A 205 2.92 -25.90 -17.22
C ALA A 205 3.71 -24.81 -17.97
N VAL A 206 3.12 -23.64 -18.17
CA VAL A 206 3.81 -22.48 -18.75
C VAL A 206 4.92 -21.97 -17.83
N ALA A 207 4.64 -21.83 -16.55
CA ALA A 207 5.61 -21.36 -15.56
C ALA A 207 6.80 -22.33 -15.46
N ASP A 208 6.55 -23.65 -15.35
CA ASP A 208 7.58 -24.67 -15.33
C ASP A 208 8.46 -24.60 -16.59
N SER A 209 7.82 -24.52 -17.77
CA SER A 209 8.56 -24.45 -19.06
C SER A 209 9.41 -23.18 -19.15
N ILE A 210 8.91 -22.04 -18.67
CA ILE A 210 9.69 -20.78 -18.61
C ILE A 210 10.84 -20.93 -17.61
N GLN A 211 10.58 -21.49 -16.42
CA GLN A 211 11.60 -21.67 -15.39
C GLN A 211 12.74 -22.59 -15.86
N GLU A 212 12.42 -23.66 -16.56
CA GLU A 212 13.40 -24.58 -17.15
C GLU A 212 14.25 -23.92 -18.25
N ASN A 213 13.69 -22.95 -18.98
CA ASN A 213 14.32 -22.29 -20.12
C ASN A 213 14.61 -20.79 -19.88
N LYS A 214 14.68 -20.36 -18.63
CA LYS A 214 14.80 -18.95 -18.24
C LYS A 214 16.02 -18.24 -18.84
N ASP A 215 17.14 -18.95 -18.96
CA ASP A 215 18.38 -18.39 -19.55
C ASP A 215 18.21 -18.06 -21.04
N ASP A 216 17.47 -18.89 -21.80
CA ASP A 216 17.16 -18.65 -23.22
C ASP A 216 16.17 -17.50 -23.41
N LEU A 217 15.30 -17.26 -22.41
CA LEU A 217 14.38 -16.13 -22.41
C LEU A 217 14.99 -14.84 -21.83
N GLY A 218 16.14 -14.93 -21.19
CA GLY A 218 16.81 -13.81 -20.53
C GLY A 218 16.14 -13.34 -19.26
N VAL A 219 15.42 -14.23 -18.56
CA VAL A 219 14.75 -13.95 -17.29
C VAL A 219 15.43 -14.70 -16.13
N LYS A 220 15.15 -14.29 -14.89
CA LYS A 220 15.63 -14.97 -13.68
C LYS A 220 14.66 -16.06 -13.20
N GLY A 221 13.39 -15.91 -13.51
CA GLY A 221 12.34 -16.87 -13.15
C GLY A 221 11.05 -16.62 -13.90
N ALA A 222 10.11 -17.58 -13.81
CA ALA A 222 8.79 -17.43 -14.40
C ALA A 222 7.98 -16.38 -13.60
N PHE A 223 7.98 -16.48 -12.28
CA PHE A 223 7.36 -15.51 -11.37
C PHE A 223 8.41 -14.64 -10.69
N THR A 224 8.01 -13.43 -10.31
CA THR A 224 8.76 -12.63 -9.34
C THR A 224 8.88 -13.39 -8.03
N SER A 225 9.79 -12.96 -7.16
CA SER A 225 9.77 -13.39 -5.77
C SER A 225 8.39 -13.07 -5.16
N ALA A 226 7.95 -13.90 -4.23
CA ALA A 226 6.61 -13.73 -3.65
C ALA A 226 6.53 -12.60 -2.62
N GLY A 227 7.62 -11.85 -2.40
CA GLY A 227 7.67 -10.79 -1.38
C GLY A 227 7.29 -11.35 0.01
N MET A 228 7.98 -12.39 0.46
CA MET A 228 7.59 -13.15 1.66
C MET A 228 8.27 -12.67 2.95
N ASP A 229 8.87 -11.50 2.95
CA ASP A 229 9.28 -10.86 4.19
C ASP A 229 8.07 -10.46 5.05
N SER A 230 8.28 -10.19 6.33
CA SER A 230 7.18 -9.93 7.28
C SER A 230 6.33 -8.69 6.94
N SER A 231 6.82 -7.78 6.11
CA SER A 231 6.09 -6.59 5.68
C SER A 231 5.22 -6.82 4.45
N SER A 232 5.53 -7.84 3.65
CA SER A 232 4.96 -8.04 2.31
C SER A 232 4.23 -9.37 2.13
N ASP A 233 4.43 -10.34 3.02
CA ASP A 233 3.91 -11.72 2.92
C ASP A 233 2.37 -11.82 2.90
N TRP A 234 1.68 -10.76 3.29
CA TRP A 234 0.22 -10.68 3.25
C TRP A 234 -0.33 -10.85 1.82
N ARG A 235 0.41 -10.42 0.78
CA ARG A 235 0.01 -10.62 -0.61
C ARG A 235 -0.16 -12.11 -0.92
N PHE A 236 0.85 -12.91 -0.61
CA PHE A 236 0.77 -14.36 -0.77
C PHE A 236 -0.31 -14.98 0.13
N LYS A 237 -0.34 -14.62 1.41
CA LYS A 237 -1.27 -15.21 2.39
C LYS A 237 -2.73 -14.89 2.08
N THR A 238 -3.05 -13.64 1.77
CA THR A 238 -4.45 -13.21 1.61
C THR A 238 -4.97 -13.31 0.19
N HIS A 239 -4.12 -13.14 -0.82
CA HIS A 239 -4.56 -13.22 -2.21
C HIS A 239 -4.59 -14.65 -2.75
N LEU A 240 -3.71 -15.51 -2.26
CA LEU A 240 -3.51 -16.84 -2.84
C LEU A 240 -3.76 -17.97 -1.84
N ALA A 241 -2.96 -18.04 -0.78
CA ALA A 241 -3.00 -19.15 0.17
C ALA A 241 -4.31 -19.22 0.95
N ASN A 242 -5.05 -18.14 1.02
CA ASN A 242 -6.38 -18.06 1.62
C ASN A 242 -7.48 -18.75 0.78
N LEU A 243 -7.32 -18.87 -0.54
CA LEU A 243 -8.34 -19.44 -1.43
C LEU A 243 -8.74 -20.88 -1.06
N PRO A 244 -7.81 -21.82 -0.80
CA PRO A 244 -8.18 -23.18 -0.37
C PRO A 244 -8.98 -23.20 0.92
N ILE A 245 -8.69 -22.29 1.87
CA ILE A 245 -9.44 -22.15 3.13
C ILE A 245 -10.83 -21.59 2.85
N TYR A 246 -10.95 -20.59 1.99
CA TYR A 246 -12.23 -20.02 1.57
C TYR A 246 -13.15 -21.09 0.95
N TYR A 247 -12.63 -21.95 0.08
CA TYR A 247 -13.42 -23.01 -0.54
C TYR A 247 -13.84 -24.08 0.47
N GLU A 248 -12.98 -24.41 1.44
CA GLU A 248 -13.36 -25.30 2.55
C GLU A 248 -14.51 -24.71 3.36
N TYR A 249 -14.44 -23.43 3.72
CA TYR A 249 -15.52 -22.74 4.46
C TYR A 249 -16.81 -22.70 3.67
N LYS A 250 -16.73 -22.42 2.37
CA LYS A 250 -17.90 -22.38 1.48
C LYS A 250 -18.58 -23.74 1.37
N GLU A 251 -17.81 -24.83 1.26
CA GLU A 251 -18.35 -26.20 1.21
C GLU A 251 -18.99 -26.60 2.54
N ASP A 252 -18.37 -26.24 3.65
CA ASP A 252 -18.86 -26.52 4.99
C ASP A 252 -20.02 -25.59 5.43
N GLY A 253 -20.30 -24.52 4.71
CA GLY A 253 -21.33 -23.53 5.06
C GLY A 253 -21.02 -22.76 6.34
N ILE A 254 -19.74 -22.50 6.64
CA ILE A 254 -19.27 -21.79 7.83
C ILE A 254 -18.54 -20.50 7.47
N SER A 255 -18.46 -19.57 8.42
CA SER A 255 -17.70 -18.31 8.28
C SER A 255 -16.44 -18.27 9.13
N SER A 256 -16.29 -19.18 10.09
CA SER A 256 -15.12 -19.29 10.96
C SER A 256 -15.01 -20.67 11.58
N THR A 257 -13.78 -21.06 11.96
CA THR A 257 -13.53 -22.31 12.69
C THR A 257 -12.26 -22.15 13.55
N PRO A 258 -12.19 -22.79 14.73
CA PRO A 258 -10.97 -22.82 15.52
C PRO A 258 -9.84 -23.64 14.87
N ALA A 259 -10.16 -24.52 13.90
CA ALA A 259 -9.20 -25.32 13.16
C ALA A 259 -9.77 -25.71 11.78
N ILE A 260 -8.98 -25.50 10.73
CA ILE A 260 -9.31 -25.95 9.38
C ILE A 260 -9.14 -27.46 9.27
N LYS A 261 -9.89 -28.10 8.36
CA LYS A 261 -9.80 -29.55 8.08
C LYS A 261 -8.65 -29.88 7.11
N GLY A 262 -8.27 -28.94 6.27
CA GLY A 262 -7.30 -29.15 5.21
C GLY A 262 -7.88 -29.87 3.98
N THR A 263 -9.17 -29.69 3.71
CA THR A 263 -9.86 -30.31 2.56
C THR A 263 -9.15 -30.04 1.24
N TYR A 264 -8.62 -28.84 1.08
CA TYR A 264 -7.94 -28.38 -0.15
C TYR A 264 -6.41 -28.25 0.03
N LEU A 265 -5.79 -29.13 0.83
CA LEU A 265 -4.36 -29.06 1.12
C LEU A 265 -3.49 -29.24 -0.15
N ASP A 266 -3.91 -30.09 -1.08
CA ASP A 266 -3.19 -30.29 -2.35
C ASP A 266 -3.23 -29.04 -3.23
N ASN A 267 -4.35 -28.32 -3.25
CA ASN A 267 -4.47 -27.04 -3.94
C ASN A 267 -3.58 -25.96 -3.27
N TYR A 268 -3.55 -25.95 -1.94
CA TYR A 268 -2.66 -25.07 -1.18
C TYR A 268 -1.19 -25.34 -1.55
N LYS A 269 -0.79 -26.61 -1.56
CA LYS A 269 0.55 -27.01 -1.97
C LYS A 269 0.88 -26.60 -3.41
N ALA A 270 -0.08 -26.77 -4.34
CA ALA A 270 0.11 -26.43 -5.73
C ALA A 270 0.33 -24.91 -5.94
N ILE A 271 -0.42 -24.08 -5.23
CA ILE A 271 -0.20 -22.62 -5.22
C ILE A 271 1.18 -22.29 -4.65
N TRP A 272 1.54 -22.90 -3.53
CA TRP A 272 2.83 -22.70 -2.89
C TRP A 272 3.98 -23.08 -3.81
N ASP A 273 3.92 -24.27 -4.42
CA ASP A 273 4.95 -24.76 -5.34
C ASP A 273 5.13 -23.78 -6.52
N LEU A 274 4.05 -23.28 -7.11
CA LEU A 274 4.10 -22.34 -8.22
C LEU A 274 4.92 -21.08 -7.88
N TYR A 275 4.68 -20.47 -6.72
CA TYR A 275 5.33 -19.23 -6.33
C TYR A 275 6.69 -19.40 -5.64
N ILE A 276 7.01 -20.58 -5.19
CA ILE A 276 8.28 -20.86 -4.51
C ILE A 276 9.30 -21.47 -5.48
N THR A 277 8.87 -22.44 -6.29
CA THR A 277 9.78 -23.15 -7.19
C THR A 277 10.06 -22.39 -8.48
N ASP A 278 9.09 -21.61 -8.96
CA ASP A 278 9.18 -20.89 -10.24
C ASP A 278 9.51 -19.39 -10.06
N ALA A 279 10.01 -19.02 -8.88
CA ALA A 279 10.42 -17.68 -8.56
C ALA A 279 11.78 -17.27 -9.15
N THR A 280 12.02 -15.97 -9.20
CA THR A 280 13.30 -15.34 -9.62
C THR A 280 14.47 -15.68 -8.71
N CYS A 281 14.24 -16.11 -7.48
CA CYS A 281 15.27 -16.38 -6.48
C CYS A 281 15.14 -17.77 -5.85
N ASP A 282 16.23 -18.21 -5.22
CA ASP A 282 16.23 -19.46 -4.45
C ASP A 282 15.20 -19.40 -3.31
N PRO A 283 14.42 -20.48 -3.07
CA PRO A 283 13.48 -20.57 -1.96
C PRO A 283 14.05 -20.19 -0.58
N ALA A 284 15.33 -20.45 -0.36
CA ALA A 284 16.00 -20.14 0.92
C ALA A 284 16.08 -18.66 1.25
N VAL A 285 15.98 -17.76 0.25
CA VAL A 285 16.06 -16.31 0.44
C VAL A 285 14.72 -15.60 0.29
N LEU A 286 13.64 -16.32 -0.01
CA LEU A 286 12.31 -15.72 -0.19
C LEU A 286 11.82 -14.93 1.03
N SER A 287 12.15 -15.38 2.25
CA SER A 287 11.77 -14.68 3.48
C SER A 287 12.44 -13.31 3.70
N SER A 288 13.44 -12.99 2.88
CA SER A 288 14.09 -11.67 2.88
C SER A 288 13.66 -10.78 1.72
N LYS A 289 12.82 -11.30 0.82
CA LYS A 289 12.34 -10.55 -0.35
C LYS A 289 11.11 -9.73 0.00
N THR A 290 11.19 -8.43 -0.27
CA THR A 290 10.11 -7.47 -0.05
C THR A 290 9.16 -7.41 -1.25
N GLY A 291 8.01 -6.74 -1.07
CA GLY A 291 7.11 -6.41 -2.19
C GLY A 291 7.77 -5.48 -3.21
N GLU A 292 8.64 -4.56 -2.75
CA GLU A 292 9.40 -3.68 -3.63
C GLU A 292 10.42 -4.48 -4.48
N ASP A 293 11.07 -5.50 -3.90
CA ASP A 293 11.94 -6.40 -4.68
C ASP A 293 11.15 -7.06 -5.81
N ALA A 294 9.97 -7.63 -5.50
CA ALA A 294 9.11 -8.28 -6.50
C ALA A 294 8.66 -7.31 -7.60
N THR A 295 8.30 -6.08 -7.23
CA THR A 295 7.93 -5.02 -8.18
C THR A 295 9.11 -4.66 -9.07
N ALA A 296 10.30 -4.50 -8.50
CA ALA A 296 11.52 -4.17 -9.24
C ALA A 296 11.92 -5.29 -10.22
N GLU A 297 11.85 -6.55 -9.79
CA GLU A 297 12.13 -7.72 -10.64
C GLU A 297 11.23 -7.74 -11.88
N PHE A 298 9.94 -7.46 -11.71
CA PHE A 298 9.00 -7.37 -12.83
C PHE A 298 9.28 -6.16 -13.74
N ALA A 299 9.48 -4.99 -13.17
CA ALA A 299 9.75 -3.76 -13.91
C ALA A 299 11.06 -3.83 -14.74
N LEU A 300 12.04 -4.58 -14.25
CA LEU A 300 13.32 -4.82 -14.95
C LEU A 300 13.23 -5.96 -15.99
N GLY A 301 12.09 -6.63 -16.12
CA GLY A 301 11.92 -7.76 -17.03
C GLY A 301 12.65 -9.03 -16.58
N GLU A 302 12.90 -9.18 -15.29
CA GLU A 302 13.57 -10.33 -14.70
C GLU A 302 12.62 -11.53 -14.49
N ALA A 303 11.30 -11.28 -14.57
CA ALA A 303 10.23 -12.28 -14.48
C ALA A 303 9.16 -12.05 -15.54
N VAL A 304 8.43 -13.11 -15.88
CA VAL A 304 7.31 -13.05 -16.83
C VAL A 304 6.01 -12.70 -16.14
N PHE A 305 5.79 -13.24 -14.93
CA PHE A 305 4.57 -13.09 -14.15
C PHE A 305 4.83 -12.39 -12.81
N TYR A 306 3.88 -11.56 -12.43
CA TYR A 306 3.87 -10.87 -11.15
C TYR A 306 2.47 -10.94 -10.54
N GLN A 307 2.35 -11.50 -9.34
CA GLN A 307 1.11 -11.50 -8.57
C GLN A 307 1.08 -10.27 -7.65
N ASN A 308 0.06 -9.43 -7.84
CA ASN A 308 -0.15 -8.27 -6.96
C ASN A 308 -1.63 -7.89 -6.94
#